data_e1b6b5b04829f17e66abcf7144a0b300
#
_entry.id   e1b6b5b04829f17e66abcf7144a0b300
#
_cell.length_a   1.000
_cell.length_b   1.000
_cell.length_c   1.000
_cell.angle_alpha   90.00
_cell.angle_beta   90.00
_cell.angle_gamma   90.00
#
_symmetry.space_group_name_H-M   'P 1'
#
loop_
_entity.id
_entity.type
_entity.pdbx_description
1 polymer ?
#
loop_
_entity_poly.entity_id
_entity_poly.type
_entity_poly.pdbx_seq_one_letter_code
_entity_poly.pdbx_strand_id
1 'polypeptide(L)'
;MSLNLFRSTYFIFFDHVSIYSIAECNNALIYPGLGFGAILSRSKCVTDTMIVAGANRLAELSPLLGELGDEGDEIGAAILPDISIAAGINFEVGIAVAEQAVREGSAADELRIEEIREKARDKVWVPIYPEYIYDETGMKA
;
A
#
# COMPACT_ATOMS: atom_id res chain seq x y z
N MET A 1 -21.43 -17.19 -3.03
CA MET A 1 -21.75 -16.29 -4.13
C MET A 1 -21.28 -14.91 -3.67
N SER A 2 -20.01 -14.59 -3.94
CA SER A 2 -19.35 -13.35 -3.47
C SER A 2 -19.62 -12.27 -4.52
N LEU A 3 -20.35 -11.24 -4.14
CA LEU A 3 -20.56 -10.05 -4.97
C LEU A 3 -19.24 -9.28 -5.06
N ASN A 4 -18.50 -9.44 -6.17
CA ASN A 4 -17.43 -8.52 -6.53
C ASN A 4 -18.05 -7.20 -7.00
N LEU A 5 -18.32 -6.29 -6.06
CA LEU A 5 -19.03 -5.03 -6.30
C LEU A 5 -18.14 -3.93 -6.92
N PHE A 6 -16.84 -4.18 -7.17
CA PHE A 6 -15.87 -3.15 -7.54
C PHE A 6 -15.02 -3.48 -8.78
N ARG A 7 -15.45 -4.42 -9.61
CA ARG A 7 -14.79 -4.67 -10.90
C ARG A 7 -15.58 -4.01 -12.02
N SER A 8 -15.16 -2.82 -12.44
CA SER A 8 -15.68 -2.19 -13.67
C SER A 8 -15.02 -2.87 -14.86
N THR A 9 -15.70 -3.81 -15.48
CA THR A 9 -15.29 -4.43 -16.74
C THR A 9 -16.02 -3.74 -17.88
N TYR A 10 -15.33 -3.08 -18.79
CA TYR A 10 -15.91 -2.47 -19.99
C TYR A 10 -15.56 -3.29 -21.22
N PHE A 11 -16.56 -3.50 -22.08
CA PHE A 11 -16.41 -4.15 -23.38
C PHE A 11 -16.29 -3.07 -24.46
N ILE A 12 -15.19 -3.04 -25.21
CA ILE A 12 -15.07 -2.22 -26.40
C ILE A 12 -15.14 -3.17 -27.60
N PHE A 13 -16.18 -3.00 -28.43
CA PHE A 13 -16.38 -3.75 -29.66
C PHE A 13 -15.66 -3.08 -30.83
N PHE A 14 -14.55 -3.65 -31.24
CA PHE A 14 -14.05 -3.59 -32.59
C PHE A 14 -13.91 -5.05 -33.04
N ASP A 15 -14.06 -5.41 -34.29
CA ASP A 15 -14.11 -6.75 -34.90
C ASP A 15 -13.52 -7.95 -34.08
N HIS A 16 -12.88 -7.69 -32.97
CA HIS A 16 -12.45 -8.65 -31.93
C HIS A 16 -12.90 -8.15 -30.55
N VAL A 17 -13.48 -9.04 -29.75
CA VAL A 17 -13.87 -8.74 -28.37
C VAL A 17 -12.60 -8.77 -27.50
N SER A 18 -12.13 -7.62 -27.07
CA SER A 18 -11.06 -7.51 -26.08
C SER A 18 -11.65 -7.09 -24.73
N ILE A 19 -11.31 -7.82 -23.68
CA ILE A 19 -11.75 -7.54 -22.31
C ILE A 19 -10.61 -6.80 -21.59
N TYR A 20 -10.91 -5.60 -21.10
CA TYR A 20 -9.96 -4.80 -20.32
C TYR A 20 -10.44 -4.68 -18.88
N SER A 21 -9.53 -4.87 -17.94
CA SER A 21 -9.76 -4.54 -16.54
C SER A 21 -9.39 -3.08 -16.30
N ILE A 22 -10.35 -2.28 -15.83
CA ILE A 22 -10.09 -0.88 -15.50
C ILE A 22 -9.84 -0.76 -14.01
N ALA A 23 -8.69 -0.18 -13.68
CA ALA A 23 -8.32 0.09 -12.30
C ALA A 23 -9.11 1.28 -11.73
N GLU A 24 -9.47 1.20 -10.46
CA GLU A 24 -9.90 2.37 -9.72
C GLU A 24 -8.68 3.20 -9.30
N CYS A 25 -8.65 4.47 -9.69
CA CYS A 25 -7.67 5.42 -9.18
C CYS A 25 -8.11 5.91 -7.80
N ASN A 26 -7.80 5.11 -6.77
CA ASN A 26 -8.23 5.37 -5.40
C ASN A 26 -7.05 5.73 -4.51
N ASN A 27 -7.19 6.81 -3.75
CA ASN A 27 -6.17 7.27 -2.79
C ASN A 27 -5.84 6.24 -1.71
N ALA A 28 -6.73 5.29 -1.45
CA ALA A 28 -6.49 4.18 -0.51
C ALA A 28 -5.33 3.27 -0.93
N LEU A 29 -4.89 3.32 -2.19
CA LEU A 29 -3.71 2.57 -2.66
C LEU A 29 -2.38 3.21 -2.29
N ILE A 30 -2.36 4.48 -1.87
CA ILE A 30 -1.10 5.19 -1.62
C ILE A 30 -1.08 5.96 -0.29
N TYR A 31 -2.15 6.68 0.10
CA TYR A 31 -2.12 7.57 1.25
C TYR A 31 -1.81 6.89 2.58
N PRO A 32 -2.37 5.71 2.91
CA PRO A 32 -2.00 5.02 4.13
C PRO A 32 -0.51 4.63 4.14
N GLY A 33 0.04 4.24 2.98
CA GLY A 33 1.45 3.93 2.83
C GLY A 33 2.36 5.14 3.05
N LEU A 34 2.02 6.30 2.49
CA LEU A 34 2.75 7.56 2.73
C LEU A 34 2.78 7.90 4.22
N GLY A 35 1.62 7.85 4.89
CA GLY A 35 1.52 8.10 6.32
C GLY A 35 2.28 7.07 7.16
N PHE A 36 2.16 5.79 6.83
CA PHE A 36 2.88 4.71 7.51
C PHE A 36 4.40 4.87 7.40
N GLY A 37 4.91 5.18 6.20
CA GLY A 37 6.33 5.41 5.98
C GLY A 37 6.88 6.60 6.76
N ALA A 38 6.12 7.69 6.83
CA ALA A 38 6.48 8.86 7.62
C ALA A 38 6.52 8.57 9.13
N ILE A 39 5.56 7.80 9.65
CA ILE A 39 5.52 7.37 11.05
C ILE A 39 6.65 6.38 11.34
N LEU A 40 6.90 5.44 10.46
CA LEU A 40 7.94 4.42 10.59
C LEU A 40 9.34 5.06 10.65
N SER A 41 9.59 6.03 9.78
CA SER A 41 10.85 6.80 9.73
C SER A 41 10.94 7.89 10.80
N ARG A 42 9.84 8.19 11.48
CA ARG A 42 9.74 9.34 12.41
C ARG A 42 10.16 10.66 11.75
N SER A 43 9.85 10.81 10.47
CA SER A 43 10.18 12.02 9.72
C SER A 43 9.41 13.22 10.26
N LYS A 44 10.08 14.38 10.29
CA LYS A 44 9.48 15.64 10.73
C LYS A 44 8.47 16.19 9.73
N CYS A 45 8.62 15.84 8.47
CA CYS A 45 7.73 16.21 7.36
C CYS A 45 7.75 15.13 6.29
N VAL A 46 6.72 15.10 5.46
CA VAL A 46 6.69 14.29 4.24
C VAL A 46 7.21 15.18 3.11
N THR A 47 8.32 14.80 2.51
CA THR A 47 8.94 15.55 1.41
C THR A 47 8.39 15.12 0.06
N ASP A 48 8.57 15.93 -0.97
CA ASP A 48 8.17 15.58 -2.33
C ASP A 48 8.88 14.31 -2.83
N THR A 49 10.14 14.13 -2.46
CA THR A 49 10.93 12.93 -2.81
C THR A 49 10.40 11.67 -2.13
N MET A 50 9.90 11.75 -0.92
CA MET A 50 9.21 10.65 -0.23
C MET A 50 7.90 10.29 -0.94
N ILE A 51 7.12 11.29 -1.38
CA ILE A 51 5.88 11.07 -2.15
C ILE A 51 6.21 10.38 -3.48
N VAL A 52 7.23 10.86 -4.18
CA VAL A 52 7.69 10.27 -5.45
C VAL A 52 8.15 8.82 -5.26
N ALA A 53 8.90 8.53 -4.18
CA ALA A 53 9.31 7.16 -3.86
C ALA A 53 8.10 6.22 -3.63
N GLY A 54 7.09 6.69 -2.92
CA GLY A 54 5.84 5.95 -2.72
C GLY A 54 5.08 5.72 -4.03
N ALA A 55 5.00 6.75 -4.89
CA ALA A 55 4.34 6.64 -6.19
C ALA A 55 5.07 5.66 -7.13
N ASN A 56 6.40 5.71 -7.16
CA ASN A 56 7.21 4.78 -7.94
C ASN A 56 6.99 3.33 -7.46
N ARG A 57 6.99 3.11 -6.13
CA ARG A 57 6.73 1.77 -5.60
C ARG A 57 5.33 1.26 -5.94
N LEU A 58 4.31 2.10 -5.88
CA LEU A 58 2.96 1.74 -6.33
C LEU A 58 2.95 1.37 -7.82
N ALA A 59 3.68 2.11 -8.66
CA ALA A 59 3.79 1.81 -10.09
C ALA A 59 4.49 0.47 -10.35
N GLU A 60 5.55 0.15 -9.61
CA GLU A 60 6.26 -1.15 -9.69
C GLU A 60 5.34 -2.33 -9.30
N LEU A 61 4.37 -2.10 -8.41
CA LEU A 61 3.38 -3.09 -7.99
C LEU A 61 2.17 -3.18 -8.95
N SER A 62 2.24 -2.53 -10.11
CA SER A 62 1.21 -2.64 -11.14
C SER A 62 1.06 -4.09 -11.63
N PRO A 63 -0.17 -4.60 -11.78
CA PRO A 63 -0.41 -5.91 -12.39
C PRO A 63 0.18 -6.06 -13.79
N LEU A 64 0.35 -4.96 -14.52
CA LEU A 64 1.00 -4.95 -15.84
C LEU A 64 2.50 -5.27 -15.80
N LEU A 65 3.15 -5.09 -14.65
CA LEU A 65 4.59 -5.36 -14.49
C LEU A 65 4.88 -6.76 -13.92
N GLY A 66 3.85 -7.56 -13.63
CA GLY A 66 4.00 -8.97 -13.28
C GLY A 66 4.48 -9.30 -11.88
N GLU A 67 4.80 -8.32 -11.02
CA GLU A 67 5.25 -8.62 -9.64
C GLU A 67 4.12 -9.19 -8.75
N LEU A 68 2.86 -8.94 -9.09
CA LEU A 68 1.67 -9.42 -8.38
C LEU A 68 0.65 -10.10 -9.31
N GLY A 69 0.98 -10.27 -10.59
CA GLY A 69 0.09 -10.88 -11.58
C GLY A 69 0.25 -12.39 -11.65
N ASP A 70 -0.87 -13.12 -11.69
CA ASP A 70 -0.89 -14.50 -12.17
C ASP A 70 -0.35 -14.54 -13.61
N GLU A 71 0.43 -15.56 -13.95
CA GLU A 71 1.04 -15.81 -15.27
C GLU A 71 -0.03 -16.11 -16.35
N GLY A 72 -0.91 -15.19 -16.63
CA GLY A 72 -1.95 -15.42 -17.62
C GLY A 72 -2.63 -14.16 -18.12
N ASP A 73 -2.34 -13.79 -19.34
CA ASP A 73 -2.94 -12.73 -20.15
C ASP A 73 -2.62 -11.29 -19.73
N GLU A 74 -1.48 -10.84 -20.20
CA GLU A 74 -1.03 -9.43 -20.12
C GLU A 74 -1.93 -8.46 -20.89
N ILE A 75 -2.79 -8.96 -21.78
CA ILE A 75 -3.73 -8.14 -22.56
C ILE A 75 -4.98 -7.88 -21.73
N GLY A 76 -5.11 -6.66 -21.25
CA GLY A 76 -6.28 -6.20 -20.51
C GLY A 76 -6.12 -6.13 -19.01
N ALA A 77 -4.92 -6.31 -18.45
CA ALA A 77 -4.66 -6.12 -17.03
C ALA A 77 -4.82 -4.65 -16.62
N ALA A 78 -5.28 -4.45 -15.38
CA ALA A 78 -5.43 -3.11 -14.81
C ALA A 78 -4.06 -2.46 -14.55
N ILE A 79 -3.95 -1.13 -14.77
CA ILE A 79 -2.69 -0.38 -14.48
C ILE A 79 -2.42 -0.23 -12.99
N LEU A 80 -3.43 -0.27 -12.15
CA LEU A 80 -3.28 -0.19 -10.69
C LEU A 80 -3.76 -1.49 -10.04
N PRO A 81 -3.19 -1.86 -8.89
CA PRO A 81 -3.64 -3.00 -8.11
C PRO A 81 -5.11 -2.88 -7.66
N ASP A 82 -5.75 -4.00 -7.44
CA ASP A 82 -7.10 -4.05 -6.88
C ASP A 82 -7.11 -3.54 -5.44
N ILE A 83 -8.14 -2.79 -5.06
CA ILE A 83 -8.26 -2.19 -3.73
C ILE A 83 -8.35 -3.25 -2.61
N SER A 84 -8.79 -4.45 -2.92
CA SER A 84 -8.86 -5.55 -1.94
C SER A 84 -7.51 -5.95 -1.37
N ILE A 85 -6.41 -5.67 -2.09
CA ILE A 85 -5.03 -5.91 -1.64
C ILE A 85 -4.33 -4.64 -1.16
N ALA A 86 -5.06 -3.53 -0.98
CA ALA A 86 -4.50 -2.23 -0.61
C ALA A 86 -3.63 -2.28 0.66
N ALA A 87 -3.92 -3.16 1.62
CA ALA A 87 -3.11 -3.29 2.83
C ALA A 87 -1.67 -3.72 2.52
N GLY A 88 -1.48 -4.71 1.65
CA GLY A 88 -0.16 -5.17 1.21
C GLY A 88 0.56 -4.10 0.37
N ILE A 89 -0.17 -3.45 -0.53
CA ILE A 89 0.36 -2.34 -1.34
C ILE A 89 0.88 -1.22 -0.44
N ASN A 90 0.07 -0.76 0.52
CA ASN A 90 0.46 0.31 1.42
C ASN A 90 1.63 -0.06 2.35
N PHE A 91 1.77 -1.34 2.69
CA PHE A 91 2.94 -1.82 3.41
C PHE A 91 4.23 -1.59 2.60
N GLU A 92 4.23 -1.99 1.33
CA GLU A 92 5.39 -1.83 0.43
C GLU A 92 5.65 -0.34 0.11
N VAL A 93 4.61 0.45 -0.13
CA VAL A 93 4.70 1.91 -0.30
C VAL A 93 5.32 2.55 0.94
N GLY A 94 4.89 2.16 2.15
CA GLY A 94 5.42 2.69 3.40
C GLY A 94 6.89 2.39 3.60
N ILE A 95 7.35 1.20 3.21
CA ILE A 95 8.78 0.85 3.23
C ILE A 95 9.57 1.77 2.31
N ALA A 96 9.16 1.93 1.05
CA ALA A 96 9.84 2.79 0.08
C ALA A 96 9.93 4.26 0.56
N VAL A 97 8.86 4.76 1.15
CA VAL A 97 8.80 6.11 1.74
C VAL A 97 9.78 6.25 2.91
N ALA A 98 9.82 5.26 3.83
CA ALA A 98 10.74 5.29 4.96
C ALA A 98 12.20 5.16 4.53
N GLU A 99 12.50 4.32 3.54
CA GLU A 99 13.84 4.22 2.96
C GLU A 99 14.27 5.55 2.33
N GLN A 100 13.38 6.24 1.61
CA GLN A 100 13.68 7.53 1.04
C GLN A 100 13.95 8.57 2.13
N ALA A 101 13.17 8.57 3.21
CA ALA A 101 13.41 9.46 4.35
C ALA A 101 14.80 9.26 4.96
N VAL A 102 15.28 8.00 5.05
CA VAL A 102 16.65 7.70 5.50
C VAL A 102 17.69 8.22 4.52
N ARG A 103 17.50 7.95 3.20
CA ARG A 103 18.45 8.37 2.16
C ARG A 103 18.65 9.88 2.11
N GLU A 104 17.61 10.66 2.36
CA GLU A 104 17.66 12.12 2.33
C GLU A 104 17.97 12.78 3.69
N GLY A 105 18.09 11.98 4.76
CA GLY A 105 18.40 12.48 6.10
C GLY A 105 17.21 13.13 6.82
N SER A 106 15.96 12.88 6.38
CA SER A 106 14.75 13.37 7.05
C SER A 106 14.22 12.42 8.12
N ALA A 107 14.69 11.16 8.13
CA ALA A 107 14.37 10.17 9.14
C ALA A 107 15.07 10.44 10.49
N ALA A 108 14.59 9.77 11.56
CA ALA A 108 15.32 9.76 12.84
C ALA A 108 16.68 9.06 12.68
N ASP A 109 17.70 9.60 13.36
CA ASP A 109 19.12 9.19 13.22
C ASP A 109 19.39 7.69 13.50
N GLU A 110 18.49 7.02 14.21
CA GLU A 110 18.63 5.62 14.62
C GLU A 110 18.06 4.61 13.60
N LEU A 111 17.44 5.06 12.51
CA LEU A 111 16.80 4.17 11.53
C LEU A 111 17.76 3.83 10.40
N ARG A 112 18.05 2.53 10.22
CA ARG A 112 18.85 2.01 9.12
C ARG A 112 17.95 1.34 8.09
N ILE A 113 18.33 1.43 6.81
CA ILE A 113 17.54 0.88 5.68
C ILE A 113 17.29 -0.62 5.87
N GLU A 114 18.29 -1.38 6.32
CA GLU A 114 18.21 -2.83 6.50
C GLU A 114 17.18 -3.26 7.56
N GLU A 115 16.86 -2.37 8.51
CA GLU A 115 15.94 -2.62 9.61
C GLU A 115 14.51 -2.20 9.31
N ILE A 116 14.29 -1.41 8.24
CA ILE A 116 12.98 -0.79 7.97
C ILE A 116 11.90 -1.84 7.82
N ARG A 117 12.15 -2.89 7.04
CA ARG A 117 11.16 -3.94 6.75
C ARG A 117 10.76 -4.73 8.00
N GLU A 118 11.70 -5.02 8.87
CA GLU A 118 11.44 -5.71 10.13
C GLU A 118 10.63 -4.80 11.07
N LYS A 119 11.08 -3.58 11.28
CA LYS A 119 10.36 -2.58 12.09
C LYS A 119 8.96 -2.29 11.54
N ALA A 120 8.78 -2.34 10.22
CA ALA A 120 7.48 -2.16 9.59
C ALA A 120 6.52 -3.30 9.97
N ARG A 121 6.98 -4.56 9.95
CA ARG A 121 6.16 -5.71 10.35
C ARG A 121 5.70 -5.61 11.80
N ASP A 122 6.55 -5.15 12.69
CA ASP A 122 6.24 -5.01 14.12
C ASP A 122 5.25 -3.86 14.38
N LYS A 123 5.20 -2.88 13.50
CA LYS A 123 4.36 -1.68 13.65
C LYS A 123 3.05 -1.72 12.88
N VAL A 124 2.90 -2.67 11.97
CA VAL A 124 1.61 -2.83 11.27
C VAL A 124 0.54 -3.22 12.29
N TRP A 125 -0.52 -2.42 12.32
CA TRP A 125 -1.67 -2.74 13.15
C TRP A 125 -2.39 -3.97 12.59
N VAL A 126 -2.60 -4.95 13.45
CA VAL A 126 -3.40 -6.14 13.14
C VAL A 126 -4.71 -6.02 13.94
N PRO A 127 -5.88 -6.28 13.31
CA PRO A 127 -7.18 -6.13 13.98
C PRO A 127 -7.45 -7.28 14.98
N ILE A 128 -6.56 -7.41 15.97
CA ILE A 128 -6.71 -8.32 17.10
C ILE A 128 -7.11 -7.46 18.30
N TYR A 129 -8.29 -7.69 18.81
CA TYR A 129 -8.80 -6.98 19.98
C TYR A 129 -8.48 -7.77 21.24
N PRO A 130 -7.89 -7.13 22.27
CA PRO A 130 -7.73 -7.77 23.57
C PRO A 130 -9.09 -8.03 24.21
N GLU A 131 -9.14 -8.93 25.17
CA GLU A 131 -10.32 -9.16 25.99
C GLU A 131 -10.72 -7.88 26.71
N TYR A 132 -12.02 -7.53 26.66
CA TYR A 132 -12.53 -6.38 27.37
C TYR A 132 -12.74 -6.74 28.84
N ILE A 133 -12.01 -6.09 29.73
CA ILE A 133 -12.16 -6.23 31.17
C ILE A 133 -12.95 -5.01 31.65
N TYR A 134 -14.09 -5.26 32.30
CA TYR A 134 -14.85 -4.19 32.94
C TYR A 134 -14.14 -3.74 34.21
N ASP A 135 -13.82 -2.46 34.30
CA ASP A 135 -13.23 -1.84 35.48
C ASP A 135 -14.21 -0.78 36.03
N GLU A 136 -14.74 -1.03 37.22
CA GLU A 136 -15.71 -0.12 37.87
C GLU A 136 -15.10 1.25 38.22
N THR A 137 -13.77 1.33 38.35
CA THR A 137 -13.08 2.56 38.73
C THR A 137 -12.83 3.48 37.55
N GLY A 138 -12.91 2.97 36.31
CA GLY A 138 -12.61 3.71 35.08
C GLY A 138 -11.15 4.16 34.98
N MET A 139 -10.28 3.69 35.87
CA MET A 139 -8.84 3.91 35.81
C MET A 139 -8.23 2.93 34.84
N LYS A 140 -7.54 3.42 33.83
CA LYS A 140 -6.71 2.58 32.95
C LYS A 140 -5.50 2.08 33.74
N ALA A 141 -5.29 0.77 33.72
CA ALA A 141 -4.05 0.17 34.17
C ALA A 141 -2.89 0.57 33.25
#